data_68cfcf91a6b08e1a792e68f1268218e4
#
_entry.id   68cfcf91a6b08e1a792e68f1268218e4
#
_cell.length_a   1.000
_cell.length_b   1.000
_cell.length_c   1.000
_cell.angle_alpha   90.00
_cell.angle_beta   90.00
_cell.angle_gamma   90.00
#
_symmetry.space_group_name_H-M   'P 1'
#
loop_
_entity.id
_entity.type
_entity.pdbx_description
1 polymer ?
#
loop_
_entity_poly.entity_id
_entity_poly.type
_entity_poly.pdbx_seq_one_letter_code
_entity_poly.pdbx_strand_id
1 'polypeptide(L)'
;MRIRQSGVFAAVRVETCSSADAGQWTDEQLVARMVKSHPVAWREFERRYDRLIDRCILKVTRRFAAVVSADDVREIAAMLRLSLVANDMHKLRSFDPERGNRFSSWIGLLAINCAYDYLRSVRREPGKAALTEATDLAAETPDPFETVAQRQRADIAKRLLSGFSARDRAFATLYFGEGLEPNVIAQRMKISVKTVYSKKHKIQARLEAMQRAA
;
A
#
# COMPACT_ATOMS: atom_id res chain seq x y z
N MET A 1 9.40 -39.39 48.10
CA MET A 1 9.87 -38.11 47.61
C MET A 1 8.87 -37.64 46.54
N ARG A 2 7.90 -36.76 46.93
CA ARG A 2 6.82 -36.32 46.07
C ARG A 2 7.25 -35.01 45.41
N ILE A 3 7.39 -35.02 44.10
CA ILE A 3 7.64 -33.82 43.28
C ILE A 3 6.29 -33.15 43.01
N ARG A 4 6.06 -31.99 43.61
CA ARG A 4 4.92 -31.11 43.30
C ARG A 4 5.22 -30.38 41.97
N GLN A 5 4.48 -30.68 40.93
CA GLN A 5 4.40 -29.87 39.75
C GLN A 5 3.38 -28.75 39.97
N SER A 6 3.86 -27.54 40.22
CA SER A 6 3.04 -26.34 40.23
C SER A 6 3.06 -25.73 38.83
N GLY A 7 2.13 -26.17 37.98
CA GLY A 7 1.86 -25.52 36.69
C GLY A 7 0.94 -24.33 36.92
N VAL A 8 1.49 -23.13 36.94
CA VAL A 8 0.70 -21.89 36.88
C VAL A 8 0.41 -21.61 35.40
N PHE A 9 -0.67 -22.17 34.90
CA PHE A 9 -1.26 -21.65 33.65
C PHE A 9 -1.97 -20.33 33.98
N ALA A 10 -1.30 -19.20 33.72
CA ALA A 10 -1.95 -17.90 33.70
C ALA A 10 -2.98 -17.93 32.57
N ALA A 11 -4.26 -18.04 32.93
CA ALA A 11 -5.38 -17.91 32.02
C ALA A 11 -5.34 -16.45 31.50
N VAL A 12 -4.89 -16.26 30.25
CA VAL A 12 -5.08 -15.04 29.51
C VAL A 12 -6.59 -14.81 29.42
N ARG A 13 -7.10 -13.84 30.15
CA ARG A 13 -8.49 -13.37 30.00
C ARG A 13 -8.64 -12.90 28.56
N VAL A 14 -9.19 -13.73 27.70
CA VAL A 14 -9.69 -13.31 26.40
C VAL A 14 -10.91 -12.45 26.70
N GLU A 15 -10.75 -11.14 26.62
CA GLU A 15 -11.89 -10.21 26.62
C GLU A 15 -12.82 -10.67 25.50
N THR A 16 -13.99 -11.18 25.85
CA THR A 16 -15.04 -11.60 24.93
C THR A 16 -15.68 -10.36 24.31
N CYS A 17 -14.96 -9.68 23.45
CA CYS A 17 -15.51 -8.59 22.66
C CYS A 17 -16.42 -9.20 21.59
N SER A 18 -17.71 -8.85 21.63
CA SER A 18 -18.68 -9.32 20.65
C SER A 18 -18.27 -8.87 19.24
N SER A 19 -18.52 -9.73 18.25
CA SER A 19 -18.34 -9.39 16.83
C SER A 19 -19.14 -8.14 16.41
N ALA A 20 -20.23 -7.82 17.11
CA ALA A 20 -21.07 -6.65 16.87
C ALA A 20 -20.33 -5.34 17.24
N ASP A 21 -19.51 -5.34 18.28
CA ASP A 21 -18.76 -4.17 18.72
C ASP A 21 -17.57 -3.86 17.81
N ALA A 22 -17.05 -4.86 17.12
CA ALA A 22 -15.90 -4.72 16.24
C ALA A 22 -16.17 -3.76 15.07
N GLY A 23 -17.40 -3.69 14.59
CA GLY A 23 -17.81 -2.79 13.51
C GLY A 23 -17.66 -1.30 13.84
N GLN A 24 -17.64 -0.93 15.13
CA GLN A 24 -17.56 0.45 15.59
C GLN A 24 -16.11 0.91 15.88
N TRP A 25 -15.13 0.01 15.83
CA TRP A 25 -13.75 0.38 16.12
C TRP A 25 -13.19 1.35 15.08
N THR A 26 -12.46 2.35 15.57
CA THR A 26 -11.63 3.18 14.68
C THR A 26 -10.50 2.35 14.09
N ASP A 27 -9.87 2.84 13.02
CA ASP A 27 -8.74 2.15 12.40
C ASP A 27 -7.57 1.97 13.38
N GLU A 28 -7.31 2.95 14.23
CA GLU A 28 -6.28 2.88 15.27
C GLU A 28 -6.60 1.80 16.32
N GLN A 29 -7.86 1.73 16.74
CA GLN A 29 -8.32 0.70 17.69
C GLN A 29 -8.23 -0.70 17.06
N LEU A 30 -8.54 -0.81 15.78
CA LEU A 30 -8.41 -2.05 15.01
C LEU A 30 -6.95 -2.50 14.94
N VAL A 31 -6.05 -1.62 14.51
CA VAL A 31 -4.60 -1.90 14.41
C VAL A 31 -4.02 -2.28 15.77
N ALA A 32 -4.35 -1.53 16.83
CA ALA A 32 -3.87 -1.83 18.19
C ALA A 32 -4.29 -3.23 18.67
N ARG A 33 -5.48 -3.71 18.28
CA ARG A 33 -5.96 -5.05 18.61
C ARG A 33 -5.35 -6.12 17.71
N MET A 34 -5.13 -5.81 16.43
CA MET A 34 -4.41 -6.71 15.50
C MET A 34 -2.99 -7.00 16.00
N VAL A 35 -2.27 -5.96 16.44
CA VAL A 35 -0.93 -6.10 17.03
C VAL A 35 -0.92 -6.98 18.29
N LYS A 36 -2.03 -7.03 19.02
CA LYS A 36 -2.22 -7.95 20.17
C LYS A 36 -2.73 -9.34 19.75
N SER A 37 -2.70 -9.65 18.46
CA SER A 37 -3.17 -10.93 17.89
C SER A 37 -4.62 -11.25 18.22
N HIS A 38 -5.49 -10.22 18.39
CA HIS A 38 -6.89 -10.43 18.72
C HIS A 38 -7.66 -11.03 17.53
N PRO A 39 -8.29 -12.23 17.66
CA PRO A 39 -8.87 -12.93 16.50
C PRO A 39 -10.02 -12.17 15.81
N VAL A 40 -10.84 -11.45 16.61
CA VAL A 40 -11.96 -10.65 16.10
C VAL A 40 -11.43 -9.45 15.30
N ALA A 41 -10.29 -8.88 15.67
CA ALA A 41 -9.70 -7.75 14.97
C ALA A 41 -9.20 -8.15 13.57
N TRP A 42 -8.61 -9.34 13.44
CA TRP A 42 -8.19 -9.86 12.14
C TRP A 42 -9.38 -10.11 11.21
N ARG A 43 -10.46 -10.71 11.71
CA ARG A 43 -11.71 -10.90 10.94
C ARG A 43 -12.33 -9.56 10.51
N GLU A 44 -12.33 -8.57 11.41
CA GLU A 44 -12.84 -7.24 11.10
C GLU A 44 -11.96 -6.51 10.08
N PHE A 45 -10.64 -6.69 10.14
CA PHE A 45 -9.71 -6.18 9.13
C PHE A 45 -10.03 -6.77 7.74
N GLU A 46 -10.17 -8.08 7.63
CA GLU A 46 -10.54 -8.76 6.39
C GLU A 46 -11.87 -8.23 5.86
N ARG A 47 -12.89 -8.15 6.70
CA ARG A 47 -14.20 -7.64 6.34
C ARG A 47 -14.16 -6.22 5.76
N ARG A 48 -13.32 -5.33 6.32
CA ARG A 48 -13.22 -3.92 5.89
C ARG A 48 -12.34 -3.73 4.68
N TYR A 49 -11.23 -4.45 4.61
CA TYR A 49 -10.13 -4.10 3.71
C TYR A 49 -9.88 -5.09 2.57
N ASP A 50 -10.44 -6.31 2.58
CA ASP A 50 -10.22 -7.29 1.52
C ASP A 50 -10.59 -6.74 0.14
N ARG A 51 -11.76 -6.13 0.01
CA ARG A 51 -12.19 -5.54 -1.27
C ARG A 51 -11.26 -4.40 -1.74
N LEU A 52 -10.70 -3.64 -0.81
CA LEU A 52 -9.74 -2.59 -1.13
C LEU A 52 -8.41 -3.18 -1.58
N ILE A 53 -7.91 -4.19 -0.86
CA ILE A 53 -6.68 -4.91 -1.16
C ILE A 53 -6.77 -5.51 -2.56
N ASP A 54 -7.82 -6.27 -2.84
CA ASP A 54 -8.04 -6.91 -4.15
C ASP A 54 -8.11 -5.87 -5.28
N ARG A 55 -8.83 -4.76 -5.07
CA ARG A 55 -8.91 -3.67 -6.05
C ARG A 55 -7.54 -3.05 -6.31
N CYS A 56 -6.74 -2.85 -5.30
CA CYS A 56 -5.39 -2.29 -5.42
C CYS A 56 -4.46 -3.24 -6.17
N ILE A 57 -4.52 -4.55 -5.88
CA ILE A 57 -3.75 -5.57 -6.58
C ILE A 57 -4.18 -5.66 -8.05
N LEU A 58 -5.48 -5.77 -8.31
CA LEU A 58 -6.03 -5.85 -9.66
C LEU A 58 -5.68 -4.61 -10.48
N LYS A 59 -5.65 -3.43 -9.89
CA LYS A 59 -5.24 -2.21 -10.59
C LYS A 59 -3.83 -2.30 -11.19
N VAL A 60 -2.92 -3.00 -10.50
CA VAL A 60 -1.55 -3.22 -10.98
C VAL A 60 -1.50 -4.38 -11.96
N THR A 61 -2.15 -5.51 -11.64
CA THR A 61 -2.02 -6.77 -12.37
C THR A 61 -2.84 -6.85 -13.64
N ARG A 62 -3.91 -6.07 -13.80
CA ARG A 62 -4.76 -6.06 -15.01
C ARG A 62 -3.99 -5.85 -16.30
N ARG A 63 -2.92 -5.04 -16.26
CA ARG A 63 -2.05 -4.81 -17.42
C ARG A 63 -1.25 -6.04 -17.83
N PHE A 64 -1.18 -7.04 -16.97
CA PHE A 64 -0.42 -8.27 -17.12
C PHE A 64 -1.33 -9.51 -17.12
N ALA A 65 -2.61 -9.34 -17.49
CA ALA A 65 -3.61 -10.41 -17.44
C ALA A 65 -3.25 -11.64 -18.31
N ALA A 66 -2.39 -11.48 -19.31
CA ALA A 66 -1.88 -12.60 -20.09
C ALA A 66 -0.90 -13.51 -19.29
N VAL A 67 -0.33 -13.01 -18.21
CA VAL A 67 0.72 -13.69 -17.43
C VAL A 67 0.33 -13.88 -15.97
N VAL A 68 -0.58 -13.04 -15.46
CA VAL A 68 -1.06 -13.05 -14.08
C VAL A 68 -2.48 -13.58 -14.05
N SER A 69 -2.67 -14.72 -13.41
CA SER A 69 -3.96 -15.39 -13.22
C SER A 69 -4.73 -14.84 -12.02
N ALA A 70 -5.97 -15.27 -11.85
CA ALA A 70 -6.75 -14.98 -10.64
C ALA A 70 -6.14 -15.63 -9.38
N ASP A 71 -5.43 -16.74 -9.54
CA ASP A 71 -4.72 -17.41 -8.43
C ASP A 71 -3.53 -16.57 -7.97
N ASP A 72 -2.79 -15.99 -8.89
CA ASP A 72 -1.69 -15.07 -8.57
C ASP A 72 -2.19 -13.86 -7.79
N VAL A 73 -3.36 -13.31 -8.12
CA VAL A 73 -3.96 -12.21 -7.37
C VAL A 73 -4.26 -12.63 -5.93
N ARG A 74 -4.77 -13.84 -5.72
CA ARG A 74 -5.01 -14.41 -4.38
C ARG A 74 -3.70 -14.64 -3.62
N GLU A 75 -2.66 -15.11 -4.31
CA GLU A 75 -1.33 -15.29 -3.74
C GLU A 75 -0.73 -13.95 -3.28
N ILE A 76 -0.79 -12.91 -4.10
CA ILE A 76 -0.33 -11.57 -3.74
C ILE A 76 -1.06 -11.06 -2.49
N ALA A 77 -2.38 -11.25 -2.41
CA ALA A 77 -3.16 -10.87 -1.24
C ALA A 77 -2.76 -11.66 0.02
N ALA A 78 -2.46 -12.95 -0.13
CA ALA A 78 -1.95 -13.80 0.96
C ALA A 78 -0.54 -13.36 1.40
N MET A 79 0.36 -13.05 0.46
CA MET A 79 1.70 -12.51 0.74
C MET A 79 1.62 -11.19 1.52
N LEU A 80 0.68 -10.30 1.16
CA LEU A 80 0.45 -9.08 1.91
C LEU A 80 0.06 -9.38 3.36
N ARG A 81 -0.94 -10.26 3.58
CA ARG A 81 -1.39 -10.64 4.94
C ARG A 81 -0.25 -11.26 5.74
N LEU A 82 0.52 -12.16 5.14
CA LEU A 82 1.70 -12.75 5.77
C LEU A 82 2.72 -11.66 6.15
N SER A 83 2.94 -10.69 5.28
CA SER A 83 3.87 -9.59 5.56
C SER A 83 3.44 -8.69 6.71
N LEU A 84 2.14 -8.59 7.00
CA LEU A 84 1.61 -7.86 8.16
C LEU A 84 1.87 -8.59 9.47
N VAL A 85 1.87 -9.93 9.44
CA VAL A 85 2.11 -10.77 10.64
C VAL A 85 3.60 -10.98 10.88
N ALA A 86 4.42 -10.92 9.83
CA ALA A 86 5.85 -11.18 9.90
C ALA A 86 6.58 -10.22 10.84
N ASN A 87 7.72 -10.69 11.38
CA ASN A 87 8.61 -9.91 12.24
C ASN A 87 7.89 -9.24 13.42
N ASP A 88 7.13 -10.02 14.16
CA ASP A 88 6.34 -9.52 15.30
C ASP A 88 5.42 -8.34 14.92
N MET A 89 4.79 -8.44 13.76
CA MET A 89 3.88 -7.42 13.22
C MET A 89 4.52 -6.03 13.07
N HIS A 90 5.82 -6.01 12.79
CA HIS A 90 6.60 -4.76 12.67
C HIS A 90 5.94 -3.74 11.72
N LYS A 91 5.37 -4.20 10.61
CA LYS A 91 4.67 -3.31 9.66
C LYS A 91 3.45 -2.64 10.31
N LEU A 92 2.61 -3.39 11.02
CA LEU A 92 1.45 -2.83 11.72
C LEU A 92 1.87 -1.87 12.83
N ARG A 93 2.94 -2.19 13.58
CA ARG A 93 3.50 -1.32 14.62
C ARG A 93 4.09 -0.03 14.07
N SER A 94 4.53 -0.03 12.80
CA SER A 94 5.08 1.15 12.13
C SER A 94 4.01 2.07 11.54
N PHE A 95 2.75 1.65 11.55
CA PHE A 95 1.65 2.52 11.14
C PHE A 95 1.47 3.64 12.17
N ASP A 96 1.58 4.88 11.71
CA ASP A 96 1.47 6.08 12.53
C ASP A 96 0.30 6.95 12.02
N PRO A 97 -0.83 6.96 12.73
CA PRO A 97 -1.99 7.75 12.35
C PRO A 97 -1.75 9.26 12.48
N GLU A 98 -0.82 9.69 13.37
CA GLU A 98 -0.53 11.12 13.61
C GLU A 98 0.14 11.78 12.39
N ARG A 99 0.73 10.98 11.49
CA ARG A 99 1.25 11.48 10.21
C ARG A 99 0.18 11.83 9.19
N GLY A 100 -1.10 11.82 9.59
CA GLY A 100 -2.23 12.15 8.71
C GLY A 100 -2.57 11.08 7.66
N ASN A 101 -1.95 9.91 7.72
CA ASN A 101 -2.24 8.82 6.80
C ASN A 101 -3.43 8.01 7.28
N ARG A 102 -4.46 7.89 6.44
CA ARG A 102 -5.55 6.94 6.69
C ARG A 102 -5.04 5.51 6.54
N PHE A 103 -5.47 4.62 7.43
CA PHE A 103 -5.09 3.20 7.38
C PHE A 103 -5.46 2.56 6.03
N SER A 104 -6.61 2.92 5.45
CA SER A 104 -7.02 2.49 4.12
C SER A 104 -6.02 2.87 3.01
N SER A 105 -5.46 4.08 3.06
CA SER A 105 -4.44 4.51 2.10
C SER A 105 -3.13 3.78 2.29
N TRP A 106 -2.74 3.56 3.53
CA TRP A 106 -1.51 2.85 3.89
C TRP A 106 -1.56 1.38 3.46
N ILE A 107 -2.66 0.66 3.76
CA ILE A 107 -2.82 -0.74 3.36
C ILE A 107 -2.94 -0.89 1.84
N GLY A 108 -3.61 0.05 1.17
CA GLY A 108 -3.69 0.09 -0.28
C GLY A 108 -2.31 0.26 -0.94
N LEU A 109 -1.44 1.11 -0.37
CA LEU A 109 -0.07 1.26 -0.85
C LEU A 109 0.75 -0.02 -0.65
N LEU A 110 0.59 -0.70 0.49
CA LEU A 110 1.26 -1.99 0.72
C LEU A 110 0.80 -3.04 -0.28
N ALA A 111 -0.51 -3.08 -0.61
CA ALA A 111 -1.05 -4.00 -1.61
C ALA A 111 -0.46 -3.74 -3.00
N ILE A 112 -0.36 -2.47 -3.41
CA ILE A 112 0.27 -2.07 -4.66
C ILE A 112 1.75 -2.50 -4.70
N ASN A 113 2.50 -2.25 -3.62
CA ASN A 113 3.91 -2.63 -3.54
C ASN A 113 4.09 -4.15 -3.61
N CYS A 114 3.24 -4.93 -2.91
CA CYS A 114 3.24 -6.39 -2.99
C CYS A 114 3.01 -6.88 -4.43
N ALA A 115 2.07 -6.26 -5.15
CA ALA A 115 1.81 -6.62 -6.54
C ALA A 115 3.02 -6.33 -7.45
N TYR A 116 3.68 -5.19 -7.28
CA TYR A 116 4.91 -4.91 -8.03
C TYR A 116 6.07 -5.84 -7.68
N ASP A 117 6.22 -6.20 -6.40
CA ASP A 117 7.27 -7.13 -5.98
C ASP A 117 7.03 -8.52 -6.57
N TYR A 118 5.77 -8.98 -6.60
CA TYR A 118 5.38 -10.21 -7.28
C TYR A 118 5.72 -10.18 -8.78
N LEU A 119 5.35 -9.12 -9.48
CA LEU A 119 5.67 -8.97 -10.91
C LEU A 119 7.18 -8.97 -11.17
N ARG A 120 7.97 -8.38 -10.27
CA ARG A 120 9.43 -8.43 -10.35
C ARG A 120 9.97 -9.85 -10.15
N SER A 121 9.39 -10.64 -9.26
CA SER A 121 9.80 -12.03 -9.04
C SER A 121 9.47 -12.89 -10.25
N VAL A 122 8.26 -12.78 -10.78
CA VAL A 122 7.83 -13.49 -11.98
C VAL A 122 8.70 -13.17 -13.19
N ARG A 123 9.11 -11.90 -13.35
CA ARG A 123 10.03 -11.48 -14.43
C ARG A 123 11.43 -12.11 -14.32
N ARG A 124 11.86 -12.51 -13.13
CA ARG A 124 13.17 -13.13 -12.90
C ARG A 124 13.18 -14.64 -13.16
N GLU A 125 12.01 -15.26 -13.30
CA GLU A 125 11.90 -16.69 -13.56
C GLU A 125 12.25 -16.98 -15.03
N PRO A 126 13.25 -17.85 -15.31
CA PRO A 126 13.57 -18.26 -16.67
C PRO A 126 12.38 -19.06 -17.24
N GLY A 127 11.70 -18.52 -18.23
CA GLY A 127 10.54 -19.14 -18.87
C GLY A 127 9.27 -18.27 -18.94
N LYS A 128 9.20 -17.20 -18.18
CA LYS A 128 8.09 -16.23 -18.24
C LYS A 128 8.50 -14.93 -18.96
N ALA A 129 9.28 -15.03 -20.03
CA ALA A 129 9.72 -13.90 -20.88
C ALA A 129 8.56 -13.10 -21.50
N ALA A 130 7.35 -13.66 -21.50
CA ALA A 130 6.13 -13.01 -22.00
C ALA A 130 5.74 -11.71 -21.26
N LEU A 131 6.36 -11.40 -20.12
CA LEU A 131 6.09 -10.17 -19.37
C LEU A 131 6.60 -8.90 -20.10
N THR A 132 7.61 -9.05 -20.95
CA THR A 132 8.18 -7.93 -21.72
C THR A 132 7.30 -7.62 -22.94
N GLU A 133 6.73 -8.65 -23.58
CA GLU A 133 5.82 -8.50 -24.72
C GLU A 133 4.41 -8.04 -24.31
N ALA A 134 3.93 -8.44 -23.13
CA ALA A 134 2.62 -8.03 -22.62
C ALA A 134 2.55 -6.52 -22.27
N THR A 135 3.69 -5.87 -22.06
CA THR A 135 3.75 -4.43 -21.80
C THR A 135 3.40 -3.61 -23.06
N ASP A 136 3.67 -4.15 -24.25
CA ASP A 136 3.41 -3.47 -25.53
C ASP A 136 1.98 -3.71 -26.06
N LEU A 137 1.29 -4.76 -25.57
CA LEU A 137 -0.05 -5.14 -26.04
C LEU A 137 -1.21 -4.57 -25.23
N ALA A 138 -0.95 -3.99 -24.08
CA ALA A 138 -2.00 -3.45 -23.22
C ALA A 138 -2.30 -1.97 -23.48
N ALA A 139 -2.57 -1.62 -24.74
CA ALA A 139 -3.32 -0.40 -25.06
C ALA A 139 -4.80 -0.66 -24.83
N GLU A 140 -5.22 -0.75 -23.55
CA GLU A 140 -6.62 -0.85 -23.19
C GLU A 140 -7.35 0.46 -23.46
N THR A 141 -8.51 0.36 -24.10
CA THR A 141 -9.54 1.41 -24.10
C THR A 141 -9.90 1.70 -22.63
N PRO A 142 -9.61 2.92 -22.15
CA PRO A 142 -9.86 3.26 -20.74
C PRO A 142 -11.36 3.17 -20.45
N ASP A 143 -11.73 2.54 -19.32
CA ASP A 143 -13.09 2.59 -18.80
C ASP A 143 -13.53 4.07 -18.71
N PRO A 144 -14.69 4.46 -19.31
CA PRO A 144 -15.16 5.84 -19.29
C PRO A 144 -15.24 6.43 -17.88
N PHE A 145 -15.63 5.64 -16.89
CA PHE A 145 -15.66 6.06 -15.48
C PHE A 145 -14.26 6.27 -14.89
N GLU A 146 -13.30 5.42 -15.24
CA GLU A 146 -11.92 5.58 -14.80
C GLU A 146 -11.26 6.78 -15.47
N THR A 147 -11.60 7.06 -16.72
CA THR A 147 -11.13 8.24 -17.46
C THR A 147 -11.61 9.54 -16.82
N VAL A 148 -12.88 9.61 -16.38
CA VAL A 148 -13.42 10.78 -15.66
C VAL A 148 -12.75 10.93 -14.29
N ALA A 149 -12.60 9.84 -13.54
CA ALA A 149 -11.92 9.87 -12.24
C ALA A 149 -10.44 10.24 -12.35
N GLN A 150 -9.74 9.78 -13.39
CA GLN A 150 -8.37 10.17 -13.68
C GLN A 150 -8.25 11.65 -14.06
N ARG A 151 -9.17 12.17 -14.89
CA ARG A 151 -9.20 13.60 -15.22
C ARG A 151 -9.44 14.46 -13.99
N GLN A 152 -10.39 14.11 -13.14
CA GLN A 152 -10.61 14.83 -11.87
C GLN A 152 -9.39 14.80 -10.96
N ARG A 153 -8.72 13.65 -10.81
CA ARG A 153 -7.48 13.52 -10.04
C ARG A 153 -6.35 14.35 -10.65
N ALA A 154 -6.22 14.35 -11.97
CA ALA A 154 -5.22 15.15 -12.68
C ALA A 154 -5.48 16.65 -12.51
N ASP A 155 -6.74 17.10 -12.54
CA ASP A 155 -7.10 18.51 -12.33
C ASP A 155 -6.84 18.95 -10.89
N ILE A 156 -7.14 18.10 -9.90
CA ILE A 156 -6.80 18.35 -8.50
C ILE A 156 -5.28 18.43 -8.32
N ALA A 157 -4.54 17.47 -8.88
CA ALA A 157 -3.08 17.48 -8.84
C ALA A 157 -2.49 18.73 -9.52
N LYS A 158 -3.06 19.14 -10.66
CA LYS A 158 -2.66 20.37 -11.38
C LYS A 158 -2.88 21.63 -10.54
N ARG A 159 -4.03 21.73 -9.86
CA ARG A 159 -4.34 22.84 -8.93
C ARG A 159 -3.39 22.86 -7.74
N LEU A 160 -3.16 21.72 -7.10
CA LEU A 160 -2.22 21.61 -5.97
C LEU A 160 -0.79 21.95 -6.38
N LEU A 161 -0.38 21.57 -7.59
CA LEU A 161 0.96 21.84 -8.10
C LEU A 161 1.12 23.23 -8.73
N SER A 162 0.04 24.00 -8.92
CA SER A 162 0.11 25.33 -9.55
C SER A 162 1.01 26.32 -8.78
N GLY A 163 1.07 26.20 -7.45
CA GLY A 163 1.93 27.01 -6.58
C GLY A 163 3.41 26.58 -6.53
N PHE A 164 3.80 25.51 -7.24
CA PHE A 164 5.18 25.03 -7.26
C PHE A 164 5.95 25.55 -8.47
N SER A 165 7.29 25.62 -8.33
CA SER A 165 8.16 25.96 -9.46
C SER A 165 8.04 24.93 -10.59
N ALA A 166 8.32 25.32 -11.83
CA ALA A 166 8.30 24.40 -12.98
C ALA A 166 9.18 23.17 -12.75
N ARG A 167 10.32 23.34 -12.09
CA ARG A 167 11.26 22.26 -11.77
C ARG A 167 10.72 21.32 -10.69
N ASP A 168 9.97 21.83 -9.71
CA ASP A 168 9.35 21.01 -8.66
C ASP A 168 8.10 20.30 -9.18
N ARG A 169 7.35 20.91 -10.10
CA ARG A 169 6.25 20.23 -10.82
C ARG A 169 6.77 19.05 -11.64
N ALA A 170 7.83 19.28 -12.44
CA ALA A 170 8.46 18.18 -13.20
C ALA A 170 8.94 17.05 -12.28
N PHE A 171 9.56 17.38 -11.15
CA PHE A 171 9.94 16.38 -10.16
C PHE A 171 8.73 15.62 -9.61
N ALA A 172 7.67 16.32 -9.24
CA ALA A 172 6.45 15.69 -8.71
C ALA A 172 5.82 14.74 -9.72
N THR A 173 5.79 15.11 -11.00
CA THR A 173 5.31 14.23 -12.08
C THR A 173 6.16 12.96 -12.19
N LEU A 174 7.48 13.08 -12.22
CA LEU A 174 8.38 11.94 -12.33
C LEU A 174 8.32 11.01 -11.09
N TYR A 175 8.28 11.62 -9.88
CA TYR A 175 8.35 10.84 -8.64
C TYR A 175 6.99 10.26 -8.23
N PHE A 176 5.94 11.10 -8.20
CA PHE A 176 4.62 10.72 -7.70
C PHE A 176 3.65 10.28 -8.82
N GLY A 177 3.83 10.80 -10.03
CA GLY A 177 2.99 10.47 -11.19
C GLY A 177 3.48 9.23 -11.93
N GLU A 178 4.74 9.23 -12.37
CA GLU A 178 5.33 8.13 -13.14
C GLU A 178 5.95 7.04 -12.25
N GLY A 179 6.15 7.32 -10.94
CA GLY A 179 6.70 6.36 -9.98
C GLY A 179 8.15 5.94 -10.29
N LEU A 180 8.94 6.81 -10.92
CA LEU A 180 10.30 6.49 -11.31
C LEU A 180 11.22 6.30 -10.12
N GLU A 181 12.18 5.41 -10.26
CA GLU A 181 13.23 5.16 -9.28
C GLU A 181 14.08 6.43 -9.03
N PRO A 182 14.52 6.67 -7.77
CA PRO A 182 15.32 7.86 -7.43
C PRO A 182 16.58 8.03 -8.29
N ASN A 183 17.23 6.93 -8.70
CA ASN A 183 18.40 6.96 -9.56
C ASN A 183 18.07 7.46 -10.98
N VAL A 184 16.94 7.03 -11.52
CA VAL A 184 16.46 7.45 -12.86
C VAL A 184 16.10 8.94 -12.84
N ILE A 185 15.42 9.39 -11.79
CA ILE A 185 15.08 10.81 -11.61
C ILE A 185 16.33 11.66 -11.45
N ALA A 186 17.32 11.19 -10.69
CA ALA A 186 18.60 11.87 -10.51
C ALA A 186 19.29 12.11 -11.86
N GLN A 187 19.36 11.08 -12.71
CA GLN A 187 19.92 11.17 -14.05
C GLN A 187 19.11 12.11 -14.96
N ARG A 188 17.78 11.93 -15.00
CA ARG A 188 16.89 12.70 -15.88
C ARG A 188 16.85 14.20 -15.54
N MET A 189 16.92 14.52 -14.25
CA MET A 189 16.91 15.90 -13.76
C MET A 189 18.30 16.49 -13.56
N LYS A 190 19.37 15.73 -13.78
CA LYS A 190 20.79 16.10 -13.55
C LYS A 190 21.01 16.62 -12.13
N ILE A 191 20.55 15.85 -11.12
CA ILE A 191 20.71 16.12 -9.70
C ILE A 191 21.24 14.89 -8.97
N SER A 192 21.77 15.06 -7.76
CA SER A 192 22.19 13.90 -6.95
C SER A 192 21.00 13.13 -6.38
N VAL A 193 21.16 11.83 -6.13
CA VAL A 193 20.14 11.00 -5.48
C VAL A 193 19.77 11.56 -4.11
N LYS A 194 20.72 12.10 -3.37
CA LYS A 194 20.48 12.82 -2.09
C LYS A 194 19.53 13.99 -2.29
N THR A 195 19.69 14.73 -3.38
CA THR A 195 18.80 15.85 -3.74
C THR A 195 17.40 15.37 -4.10
N VAL A 196 17.26 14.18 -4.71
CA VAL A 196 15.94 13.56 -4.99
C VAL A 196 15.17 13.35 -3.69
N TYR A 197 15.81 12.75 -2.67
CA TYR A 197 15.16 12.52 -1.38
C TYR A 197 14.83 13.84 -0.65
N SER A 198 15.72 14.81 -0.66
CA SER A 198 15.46 16.13 -0.06
C SER A 198 14.30 16.85 -0.75
N LYS A 199 14.20 16.79 -2.08
CA LYS A 199 13.08 17.36 -2.85
C LYS A 199 11.77 16.64 -2.56
N LYS A 200 11.79 15.30 -2.46
CA LYS A 200 10.62 14.51 -2.05
C LYS A 200 10.05 15.03 -0.75
N HIS A 201 10.86 15.10 0.30
CA HIS A 201 10.42 15.56 1.62
C HIS A 201 9.86 17.00 1.58
N LYS A 202 10.55 17.91 0.90
CA LYS A 202 10.13 19.31 0.79
C LYS A 202 8.77 19.45 0.06
N ILE A 203 8.58 18.73 -1.03
CA ILE A 203 7.32 18.76 -1.81
C ILE A 203 6.20 18.11 -1.02
N GLN A 204 6.46 16.97 -0.38
CA GLN A 204 5.49 16.27 0.44
C GLN A 204 5.01 17.14 1.60
N ALA A 205 5.92 17.72 2.37
CA ALA A 205 5.58 18.62 3.49
C ALA A 205 4.74 19.81 3.04
N ARG A 206 5.03 20.38 1.86
CA ARG A 206 4.26 21.51 1.33
C ARG A 206 2.86 21.09 0.87
N LEU A 207 2.71 19.90 0.27
CA LEU A 207 1.40 19.35 -0.09
C LEU A 207 0.54 19.08 1.14
N GLU A 208 1.14 18.50 2.19
CA GLU A 208 0.45 18.26 3.47
C GLU A 208 0.01 19.56 4.15
N ALA A 209 0.84 20.60 4.08
CA ALA A 209 0.46 21.92 4.60
C ALA A 209 -0.71 22.54 3.82
N MET A 210 -0.75 22.39 2.51
CA MET A 210 -1.86 22.86 1.66
C MET A 210 -3.15 22.08 1.91
N GLN A 211 -3.08 20.78 2.18
CA GLN A 211 -4.24 19.95 2.52
C GLN A 211 -4.84 20.31 3.89
N ARG A 212 -4.03 20.77 4.83
CA ARG A 212 -4.50 21.22 6.16
C ARG A 212 -5.13 22.61 6.14
N ALA A 213 -4.84 23.39 5.12
CA ALA A 213 -5.34 24.76 4.95
C ALA A 213 -6.60 24.84 4.06
N ALA A 214 -7.00 23.72 3.44
CA ALA A 214 -8.20 23.63 2.59
C ALA A 214 -9.34 22.93 3.32
#